data_b1574c4ed40f7c24287c596fe3b26f4d
#
_entry.id   b1574c4ed40f7c24287c596fe3b26f4d
#
_cell.length_a   1.000
_cell.length_b   1.000
_cell.length_c   1.000
_cell.angle_alpha   90.00
_cell.angle_beta   90.00
_cell.angle_gamma   90.00
#
_symmetry.space_group_name_H-M   'P 1'
#
loop_
_entity.id
_entity.type
_entity.pdbx_description
1 polymer ?
#
loop_
_entity_poly.entity_id
_entity_poly.type
_entity_poly.pdbx_seq_one_letter_code
_entity_poly.pdbx_strand_id
1 'polypeptide(L)'
;TVISVASLFPLAVLPLSVSAAESKGSVEVVHWWTSGGEKAAVDVLKAQVEKDGFTWKDGAVAGGGGATAMTVLKSRAVAGNPPGVAQIKGPDIQEWASTGLLDTDVLKDVSKSEKWDSLLDKKVSDTVKFEGDYVAVPVNIHRVNWLWINPEVFKKAGIEKAPTTLAEFYAAGDKLKAAGFIPLAHGGQPWQDSTVFEAVVLSVMGVDGYKKALVDLDNAALTGPEMVKALTELKKVATYMDQDGKGQDWNLEAAKVINGKAGMQIMGDWAKSEWTAAKKVAGKDYECVAFPGTDKAFTYNIDSLAVFKQKDAGTAAGQQDIAKVVLGENFQKVF
;
A
#
# COMPACT_ATOMS: atom_id res chain seq x y z
N THR A 1 -63.38 53.84 26.12
CA THR A 1 -62.62 53.03 25.15
C THR A 1 -61.13 53.33 25.33
N VAL A 2 -60.42 52.43 25.97
CA VAL A 2 -58.95 52.56 26.21
C VAL A 2 -58.23 51.68 25.18
N ILE A 3 -57.39 52.31 24.34
CA ILE A 3 -56.60 51.61 23.36
C ILE A 3 -55.18 51.38 23.97
N SER A 4 -54.88 50.12 24.26
CA SER A 4 -53.51 49.69 24.67
C SER A 4 -52.66 49.49 23.44
N VAL A 5 -51.55 50.26 23.34
CA VAL A 5 -50.50 50.07 22.34
C VAL A 5 -49.49 49.11 22.88
N ALA A 6 -49.40 47.93 22.32
CA ALA A 6 -48.35 46.95 22.62
C ALA A 6 -47.07 47.28 21.80
N SER A 7 -46.01 47.66 22.51
CA SER A 7 -44.70 47.90 21.93
C SER A 7 -43.99 46.57 21.65
N LEU A 8 -43.82 46.21 20.38
CA LEU A 8 -42.99 45.11 19.93
C LEU A 8 -41.50 45.55 19.93
N PHE A 9 -40.71 44.97 20.84
CA PHE A 9 -39.25 45.08 20.80
C PHE A 9 -38.72 44.07 19.77
N PRO A 10 -37.88 44.45 18.82
CA PRO A 10 -37.22 43.51 17.94
C PRO A 10 -36.11 42.81 18.71
N LEU A 11 -36.18 41.48 18.83
CA LEU A 11 -35.04 40.64 19.27
C LEU A 11 -33.93 40.73 18.21
N ALA A 12 -32.85 41.41 18.53
CA ALA A 12 -31.66 41.40 17.72
C ALA A 12 -30.99 40.02 17.87
N VAL A 13 -31.10 39.18 16.84
CA VAL A 13 -30.34 37.93 16.72
C VAL A 13 -28.92 38.34 16.30
N LEU A 14 -27.98 38.32 17.26
CA LEU A 14 -26.55 38.44 16.96
C LEU A 14 -26.10 37.18 16.21
N PRO A 15 -25.50 37.31 15.04
CA PRO A 15 -24.89 36.16 14.39
C PRO A 15 -23.72 35.67 15.26
N LEU A 16 -23.80 34.43 15.73
CA LEU A 16 -22.65 33.72 16.28
C LEU A 16 -21.65 33.52 15.13
N SER A 17 -20.67 34.39 15.06
CA SER A 17 -19.51 34.20 14.21
C SER A 17 -18.74 33.03 14.78
N VAL A 18 -18.95 31.83 14.26
CA VAL A 18 -18.04 30.71 14.46
C VAL A 18 -16.76 31.12 13.76
N SER A 19 -15.79 31.63 14.52
CA SER A 19 -14.45 31.82 14.04
C SER A 19 -13.90 30.43 13.69
N ALA A 20 -13.80 30.11 12.40
CA ALA A 20 -13.02 28.96 11.97
C ALA A 20 -11.60 29.17 12.49
N ALA A 21 -11.10 28.23 13.28
CA ALA A 21 -9.71 28.28 13.74
C ALA A 21 -8.80 28.39 12.52
N GLU A 22 -7.88 29.36 12.55
CA GLU A 22 -6.94 29.57 11.46
C GLU A 22 -6.07 28.30 11.30
N SER A 23 -5.93 27.77 10.08
CA SER A 23 -5.15 26.58 9.82
C SER A 23 -3.69 26.81 10.18
N LYS A 24 -3.06 25.84 10.86
CA LYS A 24 -1.62 25.87 11.19
C LYS A 24 -0.72 25.77 9.96
N GLY A 25 -1.27 25.38 8.82
CA GLY A 25 -0.57 25.20 7.56
C GLY A 25 -1.32 24.22 6.66
N SER A 26 -0.83 24.04 5.45
CA SER A 26 -1.39 23.05 4.52
C SER A 26 -0.30 22.12 4.02
N VAL A 27 -0.63 20.83 3.89
CA VAL A 27 0.28 19.81 3.37
C VAL A 27 -0.39 19.05 2.24
N GLU A 28 0.26 19.00 1.09
CA GLU A 28 -0.16 18.17 -0.03
C GLU A 28 0.53 16.83 0.07
N VAL A 29 -0.27 15.76 -0.05
CA VAL A 29 0.21 14.37 0.00
C VAL A 29 -0.12 13.66 -1.30
N VAL A 30 0.90 13.34 -2.10
CA VAL A 30 0.77 12.53 -3.30
C VAL A 30 0.85 11.05 -2.91
N HIS A 31 -0.16 10.28 -3.28
CA HIS A 31 -0.24 8.85 -2.97
C HIS A 31 -1.06 8.10 -4.02
N TRP A 32 -1.01 6.75 -3.98
CA TRP A 32 -1.79 5.90 -4.89
C TRP A 32 -2.80 4.99 -4.19
N TRP A 33 -3.08 5.22 -2.92
CA TRP A 33 -4.11 4.50 -2.17
C TRP A 33 -5.50 4.97 -2.57
N THR A 34 -6.05 4.36 -3.62
CA THR A 34 -7.31 4.79 -4.26
C THR A 34 -8.37 3.71 -4.31
N SER A 35 -8.05 2.44 -4.01
CA SER A 35 -9.06 1.38 -3.85
C SER A 35 -9.94 1.65 -2.63
N GLY A 36 -11.09 0.97 -2.55
CA GLY A 36 -12.03 1.21 -1.46
C GLY A 36 -11.41 1.01 -0.07
N GLY A 37 -10.63 -0.03 0.10
CA GLY A 37 -9.94 -0.34 1.35
C GLY A 37 -8.76 0.58 1.63
N GLU A 38 -7.91 0.84 0.65
CA GLU A 38 -6.76 1.75 0.77
C GLU A 38 -7.21 3.18 1.09
N LYS A 39 -8.26 3.66 0.40
CA LYS A 39 -8.82 4.98 0.66
C LYS A 39 -9.35 5.11 2.10
N ALA A 40 -10.03 4.11 2.61
CA ALA A 40 -10.50 4.11 3.99
C ALA A 40 -9.33 4.26 4.99
N ALA A 41 -8.19 3.64 4.71
CA ALA A 41 -6.99 3.74 5.54
C ALA A 41 -6.37 5.14 5.48
N VAL A 42 -6.18 5.71 4.30
CA VAL A 42 -5.61 7.08 4.18
C VAL A 42 -6.55 8.15 4.74
N ASP A 43 -7.86 7.94 4.69
CA ASP A 43 -8.84 8.87 5.28
C ASP A 43 -8.69 8.98 6.81
N VAL A 44 -8.20 7.92 7.48
CA VAL A 44 -7.86 7.97 8.92
C VAL A 44 -6.69 8.91 9.18
N LEU A 45 -5.63 8.83 8.35
CA LEU A 45 -4.48 9.74 8.45
C LEU A 45 -4.93 11.18 8.21
N LYS A 46 -5.66 11.41 7.11
CA LYS A 46 -6.21 12.72 6.77
C LYS A 46 -7.03 13.32 7.91
N ALA A 47 -7.98 12.56 8.45
CA ALA A 47 -8.86 13.02 9.52
C ALA A 47 -8.07 13.41 10.79
N GLN A 48 -6.99 12.69 11.12
CA GLN A 48 -6.16 13.05 12.27
C GLN A 48 -5.35 14.33 12.01
N VAL A 49 -4.72 14.46 10.84
CA VAL A 49 -3.98 15.67 10.43
C VAL A 49 -4.87 16.91 10.44
N GLU A 50 -6.10 16.79 9.93
CA GLU A 50 -7.10 17.87 9.94
C GLU A 50 -7.55 18.21 11.37
N LYS A 51 -7.73 17.22 12.24
CA LYS A 51 -8.04 17.41 13.66
C LYS A 51 -6.92 18.13 14.40
N ASP A 52 -5.67 17.90 14.02
CA ASP A 52 -4.50 18.54 14.61
C ASP A 52 -4.31 19.99 14.10
N GLY A 53 -5.20 20.45 13.20
CA GLY A 53 -5.35 21.82 12.75
C GLY A 53 -4.64 22.15 11.44
N PHE A 54 -4.22 21.14 10.67
CA PHE A 54 -3.64 21.32 9.33
C PHE A 54 -4.69 21.13 8.24
N THR A 55 -4.45 21.70 7.07
CA THR A 55 -5.25 21.45 5.88
C THR A 55 -4.60 20.37 5.02
N TRP A 56 -5.25 19.23 4.89
CA TRP A 56 -4.83 18.17 3.98
C TRP A 56 -5.20 18.52 2.53
N LYS A 57 -4.22 18.49 1.63
CA LYS A 57 -4.44 18.58 0.18
C LYS A 57 -4.20 17.19 -0.42
N ASP A 58 -5.29 16.59 -0.90
CA ASP A 58 -5.27 15.24 -1.45
C ASP A 58 -4.67 15.22 -2.85
N GLY A 59 -3.55 14.53 -3.01
CA GLY A 59 -2.83 14.32 -4.26
C GLY A 59 -2.96 12.87 -4.76
N ALA A 60 -4.13 12.23 -4.59
CA ALA A 60 -4.35 10.86 -4.99
C ALA A 60 -4.18 10.65 -6.50
N VAL A 61 -3.36 9.67 -6.90
CA VAL A 61 -3.10 9.30 -8.30
C VAL A 61 -3.27 7.80 -8.46
N ALA A 62 -4.37 7.39 -9.08
CA ALA A 62 -4.70 5.99 -9.26
C ALA A 62 -3.79 5.27 -10.27
N GLY A 63 -3.66 3.96 -10.08
CA GLY A 63 -3.18 3.01 -11.07
C GLY A 63 -1.68 2.66 -10.98
N GLY A 64 -1.38 1.48 -11.53
CA GLY A 64 -0.02 1.00 -11.74
C GLY A 64 0.80 0.70 -10.48
N GLY A 65 0.16 0.49 -9.31
CA GLY A 65 0.90 0.24 -8.05
C GLY A 65 1.87 1.37 -7.69
N GLY A 66 1.54 2.62 -8.06
CA GLY A 66 2.35 3.80 -7.86
C GLY A 66 3.13 4.29 -9.09
N ALA A 67 3.22 3.53 -10.17
CA ALA A 67 3.98 3.95 -11.37
C ALA A 67 3.45 5.25 -11.98
N THR A 68 2.12 5.42 -12.02
CA THR A 68 1.49 6.66 -12.49
C THR A 68 1.80 7.83 -11.56
N ALA A 69 1.69 7.62 -10.23
CA ALA A 69 2.03 8.62 -9.23
C ALA A 69 3.50 9.06 -9.32
N MET A 70 4.44 8.12 -9.53
CA MET A 70 5.85 8.42 -9.71
C MET A 70 6.09 9.25 -10.99
N THR A 71 5.36 9.01 -12.06
CA THR A 71 5.45 9.82 -13.29
C THR A 71 5.00 11.27 -13.03
N VAL A 72 3.86 11.43 -12.34
CA VAL A 72 3.36 12.75 -11.92
C VAL A 72 4.37 13.46 -11.01
N LEU A 73 4.92 12.76 -10.03
CA LEU A 73 5.91 13.28 -9.09
C LEU A 73 7.18 13.76 -9.81
N LYS A 74 7.72 12.97 -10.73
CA LYS A 74 8.89 13.34 -11.56
C LYS A 74 8.61 14.59 -12.38
N SER A 75 7.45 14.69 -13.03
CA SER A 75 7.07 15.87 -13.82
C SER A 75 6.99 17.12 -12.95
N ARG A 76 6.41 17.02 -11.75
CA ARG A 76 6.30 18.13 -10.80
C ARG A 76 7.65 18.56 -10.23
N ALA A 77 8.51 17.60 -9.93
CA ALA A 77 9.88 17.86 -9.46
C ALA A 77 10.70 18.63 -10.50
N VAL A 78 10.64 18.21 -11.78
CA VAL A 78 11.29 18.91 -12.90
C VAL A 78 10.74 20.33 -13.07
N ALA A 79 9.43 20.55 -12.85
CA ALA A 79 8.80 21.87 -12.89
C ALA A 79 9.11 22.73 -11.65
N GLY A 80 9.89 22.24 -10.68
CA GLY A 80 10.20 22.96 -9.44
C GLY A 80 9.03 23.11 -8.47
N ASN A 81 8.01 22.25 -8.59
CA ASN A 81 6.80 22.27 -7.77
C ASN A 81 6.50 20.87 -7.18
N PRO A 82 7.42 20.27 -6.38
CA PRO A 82 7.15 19.02 -5.70
C PRO A 82 6.06 19.20 -4.63
N PRO A 83 5.32 18.13 -4.26
CA PRO A 83 4.38 18.17 -3.13
C PRO A 83 5.12 18.32 -1.80
N GLY A 84 4.40 18.59 -0.71
CA GLY A 84 4.99 18.52 0.64
C GLY A 84 5.41 17.11 1.02
N VAL A 85 4.57 16.13 0.70
CA VAL A 85 4.77 14.71 1.01
C VAL A 85 4.41 13.86 -0.20
N ALA A 86 5.15 12.79 -0.43
CA ALA A 86 4.78 11.79 -1.42
C ALA A 86 5.02 10.36 -0.91
N GLN A 87 4.11 9.46 -1.25
CA GLN A 87 4.32 8.03 -1.05
C GLN A 87 5.44 7.56 -1.97
N ILE A 88 6.49 6.98 -1.41
CA ILE A 88 7.62 6.39 -2.12
C ILE A 88 8.03 5.13 -1.37
N LYS A 89 8.56 4.14 -2.07
CA LYS A 89 8.92 2.86 -1.47
C LYS A 89 10.25 2.32 -1.98
N GLY A 90 10.87 1.47 -1.15
CA GLY A 90 12.07 0.73 -1.50
C GLY A 90 13.25 1.63 -1.88
N PRO A 91 14.09 1.19 -2.83
CA PRO A 91 15.28 1.90 -3.28
C PRO A 91 14.99 3.29 -3.88
N ASP A 92 13.77 3.53 -4.38
CA ASP A 92 13.39 4.83 -4.97
C ASP A 92 13.57 5.98 -3.98
N ILE A 93 13.43 5.72 -2.65
CA ILE A 93 13.68 6.74 -1.62
C ILE A 93 15.11 7.25 -1.71
N GLN A 94 16.09 6.34 -1.91
CA GLN A 94 17.51 6.70 -2.03
C GLN A 94 17.77 7.48 -3.32
N GLU A 95 17.14 7.10 -4.43
CA GLU A 95 17.23 7.83 -5.70
C GLU A 95 16.71 9.25 -5.54
N TRP A 96 15.51 9.42 -4.96
CA TRP A 96 14.93 10.72 -4.71
C TRP A 96 15.78 11.57 -3.76
N ALA A 97 16.30 11.01 -2.68
CA ALA A 97 17.16 11.71 -1.73
C ALA A 97 18.44 12.21 -2.40
N SER A 98 19.05 11.41 -3.29
CA SER A 98 20.27 11.78 -4.02
C SER A 98 20.07 12.97 -4.96
N THR A 99 18.85 13.28 -5.38
CA THR A 99 18.54 14.50 -6.16
C THR A 99 18.62 15.79 -5.32
N GLY A 100 18.68 15.68 -4.00
CA GLY A 100 18.65 16.80 -3.08
C GLY A 100 17.27 17.45 -2.90
N LEU A 101 16.19 16.83 -3.43
CA LEU A 101 14.82 17.34 -3.31
C LEU A 101 14.13 16.92 -2.00
N LEU A 102 14.52 15.79 -1.41
CA LEU A 102 14.01 15.39 -0.10
C LEU A 102 14.64 16.25 1.01
N ASP A 103 13.87 16.51 2.04
CA ASP A 103 14.29 17.31 3.18
C ASP A 103 14.96 16.42 4.22
N THR A 104 16.22 16.70 4.55
CA THR A 104 17.01 15.99 5.55
C THR A 104 16.86 16.57 6.95
N ASP A 105 16.27 17.76 7.09
CA ASP A 105 16.23 18.49 8.36
C ASP A 105 14.85 18.46 9.03
N VAL A 106 13.77 18.47 8.26
CA VAL A 106 12.41 18.64 8.78
C VAL A 106 12.00 17.55 9.77
N LEU A 107 12.53 16.33 9.64
CA LEU A 107 12.21 15.21 10.54
C LEU A 107 13.22 15.03 11.70
N LYS A 108 14.30 15.82 11.76
CA LYS A 108 15.36 15.66 12.78
C LYS A 108 14.84 15.72 14.21
N ASP A 109 14.06 16.73 14.52
CA ASP A 109 13.60 16.95 15.89
C ASP A 109 12.53 15.92 16.28
N VAL A 110 11.60 15.64 15.38
CA VAL A 110 10.54 14.65 15.64
C VAL A 110 11.11 13.24 15.77
N SER A 111 12.04 12.85 14.91
CA SER A 111 12.65 11.52 14.98
C SER A 111 13.44 11.28 16.28
N LYS A 112 14.11 12.34 16.80
CA LYS A 112 14.80 12.28 18.08
C LYS A 112 13.84 12.25 19.27
N SER A 113 12.84 13.14 19.29
CA SER A 113 11.87 13.24 20.39
C SER A 113 11.03 11.97 20.53
N GLU A 114 10.62 11.36 19.42
CA GLU A 114 9.84 10.12 19.35
C GLU A 114 10.74 8.86 19.35
N LYS A 115 12.08 9.02 19.43
CA LYS A 115 13.07 7.92 19.54
C LYS A 115 12.93 6.88 18.41
N TRP A 116 12.81 7.33 17.17
CA TRP A 116 12.56 6.44 16.00
C TRP A 116 13.62 5.35 15.84
N ASP A 117 14.89 5.61 16.15
CA ASP A 117 15.96 4.59 16.11
C ASP A 117 15.76 3.44 17.11
N SER A 118 14.96 3.65 18.17
CA SER A 118 14.59 2.61 19.12
C SER A 118 13.24 1.98 18.81
N LEU A 119 12.38 2.69 18.08
CA LEU A 119 11.04 2.25 17.72
C LEU A 119 11.05 1.36 16.47
N LEU A 120 11.85 1.71 15.48
CA LEU A 120 11.90 1.04 14.18
C LEU A 120 12.98 -0.04 14.16
N ASP A 121 12.67 -1.18 13.52
CA ASP A 121 13.72 -2.15 13.16
C ASP A 121 14.81 -1.46 12.29
N LYS A 122 16.07 -1.84 12.51
CA LYS A 122 17.18 -1.22 11.81
C LYS A 122 17.04 -1.30 10.28
N LYS A 123 16.56 -2.42 9.74
CA LYS A 123 16.36 -2.56 8.29
C LYS A 123 15.29 -1.61 7.76
N VAL A 124 14.25 -1.38 8.53
CA VAL A 124 13.19 -0.42 8.19
C VAL A 124 13.75 1.00 8.23
N SER A 125 14.42 1.38 9.33
CA SER A 125 14.99 2.71 9.47
C SER A 125 16.04 3.03 8.40
N ASP A 126 16.89 2.06 8.03
CA ASP A 126 17.89 2.22 6.98
C ASP A 126 17.27 2.54 5.60
N THR A 127 16.06 2.04 5.30
CA THR A 127 15.40 2.33 4.00
C THR A 127 14.88 3.77 3.89
N VAL A 128 14.60 4.42 5.01
CA VAL A 128 13.99 5.77 5.07
C VAL A 128 14.97 6.86 5.52
N LYS A 129 16.25 6.50 5.69
CA LYS A 129 17.34 7.43 5.99
C LYS A 129 18.20 7.67 4.74
N PHE A 130 18.71 8.88 4.63
CA PHE A 130 19.73 9.26 3.67
C PHE A 130 20.84 10.01 4.42
N GLU A 131 22.12 9.56 4.27
CA GLU A 131 23.29 10.11 4.99
C GLU A 131 23.10 10.18 6.52
N GLY A 132 22.28 9.28 7.08
CA GLY A 132 22.01 9.19 8.51
C GLY A 132 20.76 9.95 9.00
N ASP A 133 20.18 10.82 8.19
CA ASP A 133 18.98 11.60 8.52
C ASP A 133 17.72 10.96 7.92
N TYR A 134 16.60 11.03 8.64
CA TYR A 134 15.30 10.58 8.14
C TYR A 134 14.78 11.52 7.05
N VAL A 135 14.47 10.98 5.89
CA VAL A 135 13.89 11.69 4.73
C VAL A 135 12.47 11.20 4.40
N ALA A 136 12.02 10.19 5.08
CA ALA A 136 10.69 9.63 4.98
C ALA A 136 10.26 8.99 6.31
N VAL A 137 8.97 8.79 6.49
CA VAL A 137 8.40 7.99 7.58
C VAL A 137 7.80 6.71 7.02
N PRO A 138 8.14 5.51 7.55
CA PRO A 138 7.53 4.25 7.11
C PRO A 138 6.09 4.16 7.63
N VAL A 139 5.16 3.77 6.78
CA VAL A 139 3.74 3.65 7.12
C VAL A 139 3.41 2.23 7.57
N ASN A 140 3.92 1.23 6.85
CA ASN A 140 3.60 -0.17 7.06
C ASN A 140 4.77 -1.08 6.65
N ILE A 141 4.61 -2.36 6.91
CA ILE A 141 5.46 -3.44 6.36
C ILE A 141 4.51 -4.48 5.79
N HIS A 142 4.35 -4.47 4.47
CA HIS A 142 3.52 -5.43 3.77
C HIS A 142 4.25 -6.76 3.57
N ARG A 143 3.56 -7.86 3.81
CA ARG A 143 3.95 -9.17 3.29
C ARG A 143 3.34 -9.36 1.91
N VAL A 144 4.15 -9.68 0.90
CA VAL A 144 3.75 -9.64 -0.51
C VAL A 144 3.34 -11.01 -1.08
N ASN A 145 3.99 -12.08 -0.67
CA ASN A 145 3.81 -13.44 -1.21
C ASN A 145 2.63 -14.22 -0.58
N TRP A 146 1.45 -13.58 -0.50
CA TRP A 146 0.25 -14.25 -0.05
C TRP A 146 -0.54 -14.87 -1.22
N LEU A 147 -1.19 -16.00 -0.93
CA LEU A 147 -2.22 -16.61 -1.77
C LEU A 147 -3.58 -16.43 -1.08
N TRP A 148 -4.43 -15.65 -1.68
CA TRP A 148 -5.81 -15.41 -1.27
C TRP A 148 -6.72 -16.42 -1.94
N ILE A 149 -7.62 -17.05 -1.18
CA ILE A 149 -8.45 -18.16 -1.62
C ILE A 149 -9.90 -17.92 -1.23
N ASN A 150 -10.81 -18.23 -2.13
CA ASN A 150 -12.23 -18.33 -1.81
C ASN A 150 -12.57 -19.79 -1.49
N PRO A 151 -12.82 -20.15 -0.22
CA PRO A 151 -13.06 -21.54 0.19
C PRO A 151 -14.38 -22.11 -0.36
N GLU A 152 -15.38 -21.28 -0.63
CA GLU A 152 -16.62 -21.74 -1.25
C GLU A 152 -16.41 -22.16 -2.70
N VAL A 153 -15.61 -21.40 -3.45
CA VAL A 153 -15.21 -21.75 -4.83
C VAL A 153 -14.37 -23.02 -4.84
N PHE A 154 -13.43 -23.16 -3.91
CA PHE A 154 -12.63 -24.38 -3.74
C PHE A 154 -13.53 -25.60 -3.48
N LYS A 155 -14.47 -25.50 -2.56
CA LYS A 155 -15.43 -26.56 -2.27
C LYS A 155 -16.26 -26.94 -3.50
N LYS A 156 -16.75 -25.96 -4.27
CA LYS A 156 -17.50 -26.22 -5.52
C LYS A 156 -16.66 -26.93 -6.59
N ALA A 157 -15.35 -26.67 -6.61
CA ALA A 157 -14.40 -27.33 -7.50
C ALA A 157 -13.85 -28.66 -6.95
N GLY A 158 -14.30 -29.14 -5.79
CA GLY A 158 -13.82 -30.37 -5.16
C GLY A 158 -12.38 -30.27 -4.65
N ILE A 159 -11.99 -29.10 -4.14
CA ILE A 159 -10.69 -28.84 -3.53
C ILE A 159 -10.89 -28.72 -2.02
N GLU A 160 -10.22 -29.58 -1.25
CA GLU A 160 -10.45 -29.68 0.19
C GLU A 160 -9.53 -28.80 1.04
N LYS A 161 -8.36 -28.42 0.52
CA LYS A 161 -7.35 -27.65 1.27
C LYS A 161 -6.61 -26.67 0.37
N ALA A 162 -6.06 -25.63 0.98
CA ALA A 162 -5.15 -24.71 0.33
C ALA A 162 -3.87 -25.43 -0.17
N PRO A 163 -3.34 -25.10 -1.36
CA PRO A 163 -2.12 -25.69 -1.88
C PRO A 163 -0.90 -25.21 -1.09
N THR A 164 0.01 -26.14 -0.76
CA THR A 164 1.27 -25.88 -0.06
C THR A 164 2.50 -26.06 -0.95
N THR A 165 2.32 -26.71 -2.10
CA THR A 165 3.35 -26.92 -3.12
C THR A 165 2.87 -26.42 -4.48
N LEU A 166 3.80 -26.13 -5.41
CA LEU A 166 3.45 -25.75 -6.77
C LEU A 166 2.64 -26.83 -7.48
N ALA A 167 2.95 -28.13 -7.22
CA ALA A 167 2.17 -29.22 -7.79
C ALA A 167 0.72 -29.21 -7.31
N GLU A 168 0.47 -28.97 -6.03
CA GLU A 168 -0.89 -28.82 -5.49
C GLU A 168 -1.59 -27.57 -6.04
N PHE A 169 -0.85 -26.47 -6.23
CA PHE A 169 -1.38 -25.23 -6.86
C PHE A 169 -1.88 -25.51 -8.29
N TYR A 170 -1.10 -26.24 -9.08
CA TYR A 170 -1.51 -26.60 -10.44
C TYR A 170 -2.73 -27.53 -10.45
N ALA A 171 -2.72 -28.53 -9.57
CA ALA A 171 -3.87 -29.43 -9.44
C ALA A 171 -5.15 -28.69 -9.02
N ALA A 172 -5.03 -27.70 -8.12
CA ALA A 172 -6.14 -26.84 -7.76
C ALA A 172 -6.59 -25.98 -8.95
N GLY A 173 -5.65 -25.40 -9.69
CA GLY A 173 -5.93 -24.63 -10.90
C GLY A 173 -6.69 -25.44 -11.97
N ASP A 174 -6.29 -26.69 -12.21
CA ASP A 174 -6.95 -27.56 -13.16
C ASP A 174 -8.39 -27.89 -12.73
N LYS A 175 -8.60 -28.17 -11.44
CA LYS A 175 -9.95 -28.42 -10.88
C LYS A 175 -10.84 -27.16 -11.00
N LEU A 176 -10.31 -25.98 -10.73
CA LEU A 176 -11.03 -24.71 -10.88
C LEU A 176 -11.45 -24.49 -12.32
N LYS A 177 -10.54 -24.70 -13.29
CA LYS A 177 -10.86 -24.63 -14.74
C LYS A 177 -11.97 -25.62 -15.12
N ALA A 178 -11.84 -26.88 -14.70
CA ALA A 178 -12.83 -27.91 -15.00
C ALA A 178 -14.22 -27.58 -14.41
N ALA A 179 -14.27 -26.89 -13.27
CA ALA A 179 -15.50 -26.43 -12.64
C ALA A 179 -16.04 -25.09 -13.21
N GLY A 180 -15.38 -24.48 -14.20
CA GLY A 180 -15.81 -23.27 -14.88
C GLY A 180 -15.45 -21.96 -14.13
N PHE A 181 -14.52 -22.02 -13.18
CA PHE A 181 -14.02 -20.85 -12.46
C PHE A 181 -12.70 -20.35 -13.06
N ILE A 182 -12.44 -19.04 -12.88
CA ILE A 182 -11.12 -18.46 -13.11
C ILE A 182 -10.18 -19.02 -12.02
N PRO A 183 -9.07 -19.71 -12.35
CA PRO A 183 -8.22 -20.29 -11.34
C PRO A 183 -7.45 -19.22 -10.52
N LEU A 184 -6.85 -18.24 -11.23
CA LEU A 184 -6.00 -17.21 -10.66
C LEU A 184 -6.42 -15.84 -11.21
N ALA A 185 -7.07 -15.03 -10.40
CA ALA A 185 -7.36 -13.65 -10.71
C ALA A 185 -6.06 -12.84 -10.74
N HIS A 186 -5.80 -12.12 -11.84
CA HIS A 186 -4.56 -11.38 -12.05
C HIS A 186 -4.72 -10.28 -13.08
N GLY A 187 -4.38 -9.02 -12.73
CA GLY A 187 -4.60 -7.86 -13.58
C GLY A 187 -3.52 -7.62 -14.66
N GLY A 188 -2.38 -8.33 -14.60
CA GLY A 188 -1.35 -8.26 -15.66
C GLY A 188 -0.71 -6.88 -15.83
N GLN A 189 -0.73 -6.03 -14.81
CA GLN A 189 0.13 -4.85 -14.76
C GLN A 189 1.55 -5.26 -14.33
N PRO A 190 2.63 -4.60 -14.82
CA PRO A 190 4.01 -5.02 -14.56
C PRO A 190 4.36 -5.25 -13.09
N TRP A 191 3.85 -4.43 -12.18
CA TRP A 191 4.08 -4.59 -10.74
C TRP A 191 3.36 -5.83 -10.17
N GLN A 192 2.18 -6.18 -10.69
CA GLN A 192 1.47 -7.40 -10.30
C GLN A 192 2.22 -8.64 -10.80
N ASP A 193 2.75 -8.57 -12.04
CA ASP A 193 3.61 -9.62 -12.61
C ASP A 193 4.87 -9.81 -11.75
N SER A 194 5.50 -8.71 -11.31
CA SER A 194 6.64 -8.75 -10.38
C SER A 194 6.30 -9.43 -9.06
N THR A 195 5.12 -9.16 -8.50
CA THR A 195 4.64 -9.81 -7.26
C THR A 195 4.59 -11.34 -7.42
N VAL A 196 4.05 -11.82 -8.54
CA VAL A 196 3.98 -13.25 -8.85
C VAL A 196 5.38 -13.82 -9.10
N PHE A 197 6.20 -13.12 -9.89
CA PHE A 197 7.59 -13.51 -10.18
C PHE A 197 8.40 -13.70 -8.90
N GLU A 198 8.37 -12.74 -7.99
CA GLU A 198 9.09 -12.81 -6.72
C GLU A 198 8.62 -13.97 -5.84
N ALA A 199 7.31 -14.21 -5.77
CA ALA A 199 6.76 -15.34 -5.04
C ALA A 199 7.23 -16.69 -5.64
N VAL A 200 7.27 -16.81 -6.96
CA VAL A 200 7.76 -18.01 -7.66
C VAL A 200 9.27 -18.19 -7.48
N VAL A 201 10.06 -17.11 -7.58
CA VAL A 201 11.52 -17.17 -7.33
C VAL A 201 11.80 -17.66 -5.91
N LEU A 202 11.10 -17.08 -4.91
CA LEU A 202 11.24 -17.53 -3.52
C LEU A 202 10.85 -19.01 -3.35
N SER A 203 9.77 -19.45 -3.99
CA SER A 203 9.31 -20.84 -3.94
C SER A 203 10.33 -21.84 -4.54
N VAL A 204 10.97 -21.45 -5.65
CA VAL A 204 11.89 -22.36 -6.41
C VAL A 204 13.29 -22.30 -5.86
N MET A 205 13.81 -21.10 -5.57
CA MET A 205 15.21 -20.88 -5.21
C MET A 205 15.42 -20.80 -3.69
N GLY A 206 14.36 -20.72 -2.90
CA GLY A 206 14.43 -20.50 -1.46
C GLY A 206 14.99 -19.12 -1.09
N VAL A 207 15.16 -18.88 0.21
CA VAL A 207 15.59 -17.58 0.75
C VAL A 207 16.97 -17.16 0.23
N ASP A 208 17.93 -18.07 0.28
CA ASP A 208 19.32 -17.76 -0.12
C ASP A 208 19.42 -17.48 -1.62
N GLY A 209 18.72 -18.27 -2.45
CA GLY A 209 18.68 -18.07 -3.89
C GLY A 209 17.98 -16.77 -4.27
N TYR A 210 16.84 -16.48 -3.65
CA TYR A 210 16.13 -15.23 -3.81
C TYR A 210 17.03 -14.03 -3.47
N LYS A 211 17.69 -14.08 -2.29
CA LYS A 211 18.57 -13.01 -1.85
C LYS A 211 19.72 -12.78 -2.83
N LYS A 212 20.43 -13.82 -3.23
CA LYS A 212 21.52 -13.70 -4.20
C LYS A 212 21.06 -13.10 -5.52
N ALA A 213 19.92 -13.57 -6.05
CA ALA A 213 19.43 -13.11 -7.34
C ALA A 213 18.83 -11.69 -7.30
N LEU A 214 17.91 -11.42 -6.38
CA LEU A 214 17.06 -10.21 -6.43
C LEU A 214 17.46 -9.11 -5.43
N VAL A 215 18.34 -9.41 -4.47
CA VAL A 215 18.86 -8.41 -3.52
C VAL A 215 20.31 -8.10 -3.81
N ASP A 216 21.15 -9.12 -3.90
CA ASP A 216 22.59 -8.95 -4.13
C ASP A 216 22.92 -8.78 -5.64
N LEU A 217 21.93 -9.01 -6.53
CA LEU A 217 22.03 -8.93 -8.01
C LEU A 217 23.19 -9.75 -8.58
N ASP A 218 23.45 -10.91 -7.97
CA ASP A 218 24.51 -11.82 -8.41
C ASP A 218 24.19 -12.37 -9.80
N ASN A 219 25.09 -12.13 -10.76
CA ASN A 219 24.89 -12.50 -12.15
C ASN A 219 24.75 -14.02 -12.35
N ALA A 220 25.47 -14.83 -11.59
CA ALA A 220 25.38 -16.29 -11.69
C ALA A 220 24.03 -16.80 -11.16
N ALA A 221 23.50 -16.19 -10.09
CA ALA A 221 22.17 -16.50 -9.58
C ALA A 221 21.05 -16.05 -10.55
N LEU A 222 21.20 -14.87 -11.17
CA LEU A 222 20.25 -14.31 -12.14
C LEU A 222 20.17 -15.09 -13.45
N THR A 223 21.28 -15.67 -13.91
CA THR A 223 21.38 -16.36 -15.20
C THR A 223 21.50 -17.88 -15.09
N GLY A 224 21.54 -18.39 -13.88
CA GLY A 224 21.78 -19.80 -13.58
C GLY A 224 20.55 -20.70 -13.77
N PRO A 225 20.74 -22.04 -13.67
CA PRO A 225 19.69 -23.02 -13.93
C PRO A 225 18.49 -22.91 -12.99
N GLU A 226 18.69 -22.48 -11.74
CA GLU A 226 17.57 -22.30 -10.79
C GLU A 226 16.67 -21.12 -11.19
N MET A 227 17.21 -20.03 -11.74
CA MET A 227 16.41 -18.93 -12.29
C MET A 227 15.68 -19.39 -13.54
N VAL A 228 16.31 -20.16 -14.42
CA VAL A 228 15.63 -20.75 -15.60
C VAL A 228 14.46 -21.62 -15.17
N LYS A 229 14.61 -22.41 -14.08
CA LYS A 229 13.54 -23.19 -13.49
C LYS A 229 12.43 -22.28 -12.94
N ALA A 230 12.79 -21.22 -12.20
CA ALA A 230 11.80 -20.25 -11.68
C ALA A 230 11.00 -19.59 -12.81
N LEU A 231 11.63 -19.18 -13.90
CA LEU A 231 10.96 -18.62 -15.07
C LEU A 231 10.08 -19.65 -15.79
N THR A 232 10.47 -20.93 -15.79
CA THR A 232 9.65 -22.02 -16.33
C THR A 232 8.39 -22.22 -15.49
N GLU A 233 8.51 -22.21 -14.17
CA GLU A 233 7.36 -22.29 -13.26
C GLU A 233 6.47 -21.04 -13.38
N LEU A 234 7.05 -19.83 -13.49
CA LEU A 234 6.30 -18.60 -13.73
C LEU A 234 5.46 -18.70 -15.02
N LYS A 235 6.05 -19.18 -16.11
CA LYS A 235 5.32 -19.41 -17.36
C LYS A 235 4.15 -20.38 -17.17
N LYS A 236 4.32 -21.41 -16.33
CA LYS A 236 3.25 -22.35 -16.01
C LYS A 236 2.17 -21.70 -15.15
N VAL A 237 2.53 -20.93 -14.10
CA VAL A 237 1.57 -20.15 -13.29
C VAL A 237 0.74 -19.23 -14.17
N ALA A 238 1.38 -18.56 -15.15
CA ALA A 238 0.68 -17.64 -16.08
C ALA A 238 -0.42 -18.32 -16.89
N THR A 239 -0.36 -19.64 -17.13
CA THR A 239 -1.44 -20.37 -17.82
C THR A 239 -2.74 -20.47 -17.02
N TYR A 240 -2.71 -20.17 -15.74
CA TYR A 240 -3.87 -20.16 -14.84
C TYR A 240 -4.44 -18.76 -14.62
N MET A 241 -3.71 -17.72 -15.01
CA MET A 241 -4.15 -16.32 -14.87
C MET A 241 -5.38 -16.00 -15.70
N ASP A 242 -6.18 -15.07 -15.21
CA ASP A 242 -7.33 -14.53 -15.91
C ASP A 242 -6.88 -13.84 -17.22
N GLN A 243 -7.38 -14.34 -18.34
CA GLN A 243 -7.04 -13.78 -19.66
C GLN A 243 -7.75 -12.45 -19.94
N ASP A 244 -8.91 -12.22 -19.31
CA ASP A 244 -9.70 -11.00 -19.45
C ASP A 244 -9.29 -9.90 -18.44
N GLY A 245 -8.36 -10.24 -17.51
CA GLY A 245 -7.84 -9.32 -16.49
C GLY A 245 -6.74 -8.39 -16.96
N LYS A 246 -6.22 -8.56 -18.18
CA LYS A 246 -5.02 -7.88 -18.66
C LYS A 246 -5.11 -6.35 -18.59
N GLY A 247 -4.20 -5.75 -17.83
CA GLY A 247 -4.12 -4.29 -17.63
C GLY A 247 -5.07 -3.76 -16.56
N GLN A 248 -5.85 -4.62 -15.89
CA GLN A 248 -6.76 -4.21 -14.82
C GLN A 248 -6.05 -3.95 -13.51
N ASP A 249 -6.65 -3.10 -12.68
CA ASP A 249 -6.17 -2.86 -11.33
C ASP A 249 -6.41 -4.09 -10.44
N TRP A 250 -5.51 -4.32 -9.51
CA TRP A 250 -5.45 -5.48 -8.62
C TRP A 250 -6.73 -5.71 -7.80
N ASN A 251 -7.40 -4.63 -7.39
CA ASN A 251 -8.63 -4.69 -6.60
C ASN A 251 -9.84 -5.16 -7.41
N LEU A 252 -9.86 -4.92 -8.73
CA LEU A 252 -10.87 -5.48 -9.62
C LEU A 252 -10.72 -7.00 -9.73
N GLU A 253 -9.48 -7.49 -9.74
CA GLU A 253 -9.19 -8.92 -9.70
C GLU A 253 -9.51 -9.52 -8.31
N ALA A 254 -9.19 -8.82 -7.22
CA ALA A 254 -9.63 -9.22 -5.88
C ALA A 254 -11.15 -9.36 -5.80
N ALA A 255 -11.90 -8.45 -6.40
CA ALA A 255 -13.35 -8.51 -6.45
C ALA A 255 -13.87 -9.78 -7.17
N LYS A 256 -13.15 -10.34 -8.16
CA LYS A 256 -13.52 -11.62 -8.79
C LYS A 256 -13.44 -12.78 -7.82
N VAL A 257 -12.41 -12.81 -6.96
CA VAL A 257 -12.27 -13.83 -5.91
C VAL A 257 -13.34 -13.64 -4.82
N ILE A 258 -13.51 -12.41 -4.34
CA ILE A 258 -14.51 -12.03 -3.31
C ILE A 258 -15.93 -12.45 -3.74
N ASN A 259 -16.27 -12.23 -5.02
CA ASN A 259 -17.59 -12.52 -5.57
C ASN A 259 -17.76 -13.95 -6.09
N GLY A 260 -16.76 -14.83 -5.88
CA GLY A 260 -16.85 -16.25 -6.22
C GLY A 260 -16.77 -16.54 -7.73
N LYS A 261 -16.17 -15.65 -8.53
CA LYS A 261 -15.88 -15.87 -9.96
C LYS A 261 -14.50 -16.52 -10.15
N ALA A 262 -13.56 -16.24 -9.25
CA ALA A 262 -12.22 -16.79 -9.27
C ALA A 262 -11.92 -17.54 -7.98
N GLY A 263 -11.02 -18.52 -8.05
CA GLY A 263 -10.62 -19.34 -6.89
C GLY A 263 -9.52 -18.71 -6.06
N MET A 264 -8.52 -18.09 -6.72
CA MET A 264 -7.28 -17.63 -6.08
C MET A 264 -6.84 -16.25 -6.60
N GLN A 265 -6.04 -15.55 -5.79
CA GLN A 265 -5.22 -14.39 -6.19
C GLN A 265 -3.88 -14.42 -5.47
N ILE A 266 -2.77 -14.16 -6.17
CA ILE A 266 -1.46 -13.90 -5.57
C ILE A 266 -1.34 -12.38 -5.42
N MET A 267 -1.31 -11.89 -4.17
CA MET A 267 -1.32 -10.45 -3.88
C MET A 267 -0.87 -10.20 -2.44
N GLY A 268 -0.26 -9.05 -2.18
CA GLY A 268 0.14 -8.68 -0.84
C GLY A 268 -1.02 -8.51 0.14
N ASP A 269 -0.67 -8.31 1.40
CA ASP A 269 -1.64 -8.24 2.50
C ASP A 269 -2.58 -7.02 2.44
N TRP A 270 -2.24 -6.00 1.66
CA TRP A 270 -3.18 -4.90 1.36
C TRP A 270 -4.50 -5.38 0.76
N ALA A 271 -4.52 -6.55 0.10
CA ALA A 271 -5.75 -7.14 -0.42
C ALA A 271 -6.79 -7.43 0.68
N LYS A 272 -6.37 -7.60 1.94
CA LYS A 272 -7.26 -7.75 3.09
C LYS A 272 -8.25 -6.59 3.20
N SER A 273 -7.84 -5.37 2.83
CA SER A 273 -8.69 -4.19 2.87
C SER A 273 -9.95 -4.32 2.01
N GLU A 274 -9.84 -4.94 0.84
CA GLU A 274 -10.98 -5.19 -0.06
C GLU A 274 -11.95 -6.23 0.53
N TRP A 275 -11.42 -7.29 1.15
CA TRP A 275 -12.23 -8.29 1.85
C TRP A 275 -12.95 -7.67 3.05
N THR A 276 -12.28 -6.79 3.79
CA THR A 276 -12.86 -6.04 4.91
C THR A 276 -13.95 -5.08 4.45
N ALA A 277 -13.71 -4.33 3.38
CA ALA A 277 -14.69 -3.43 2.77
C ALA A 277 -15.94 -4.20 2.28
N ALA A 278 -15.75 -5.42 1.76
CA ALA A 278 -16.82 -6.33 1.37
C ALA A 278 -17.46 -7.06 2.57
N LYS A 279 -17.09 -6.74 3.83
CA LYS A 279 -17.59 -7.35 5.07
C LYS A 279 -17.38 -8.88 5.13
N LYS A 280 -16.28 -9.36 4.55
CA LYS A 280 -15.89 -10.77 4.54
C LYS A 280 -15.06 -11.13 5.75
N VAL A 281 -15.21 -12.34 6.24
CA VAL A 281 -14.59 -12.85 7.48
C VAL A 281 -13.53 -13.87 7.14
N ALA A 282 -12.31 -13.68 7.66
CA ALA A 282 -11.20 -14.61 7.51
C ALA A 282 -11.53 -15.99 8.11
N GLY A 283 -11.10 -17.06 7.46
CA GLY A 283 -11.38 -18.43 7.86
C GLY A 283 -12.80 -18.93 7.55
N LYS A 284 -13.67 -18.02 7.11
CA LYS A 284 -15.04 -18.35 6.69
C LYS A 284 -15.26 -18.02 5.21
N ASP A 285 -15.10 -16.75 4.86
CA ASP A 285 -15.38 -16.25 3.52
C ASP A 285 -14.12 -16.23 2.64
N TYR A 286 -12.95 -16.21 3.26
CA TYR A 286 -11.65 -16.31 2.57
C TYR A 286 -10.58 -16.93 3.46
N GLU A 287 -9.58 -17.51 2.83
CA GLU A 287 -8.31 -17.91 3.44
C GLU A 287 -7.17 -17.08 2.85
N CYS A 288 -6.17 -16.77 3.67
CA CYS A 288 -4.94 -16.14 3.27
C CYS A 288 -3.79 -17.00 3.76
N VAL A 289 -3.07 -17.62 2.83
CA VAL A 289 -1.98 -18.55 3.12
C VAL A 289 -0.70 -18.09 2.41
N ALA A 290 0.47 -18.58 2.87
CA ALA A 290 1.70 -18.34 2.14
C ALA A 290 1.60 -18.90 0.71
N PHE A 291 2.18 -18.21 -0.27
CA PHE A 291 2.31 -18.81 -1.60
C PHE A 291 3.06 -20.16 -1.50
N PRO A 292 2.64 -21.19 -2.25
CA PRO A 292 3.18 -22.54 -2.14
C PRO A 292 4.72 -22.58 -2.13
N GLY A 293 5.29 -23.30 -1.16
CA GLY A 293 6.73 -23.42 -0.97
C GLY A 293 7.41 -22.22 -0.29
N THR A 294 6.66 -21.23 0.23
CA THR A 294 7.20 -20.03 0.88
C THR A 294 6.76 -19.86 2.34
N ASP A 295 6.36 -20.94 3.00
CA ASP A 295 5.83 -20.92 4.37
C ASP A 295 6.84 -20.46 5.43
N LYS A 296 8.16 -20.61 5.17
CA LYS A 296 9.25 -20.27 6.09
C LYS A 296 9.83 -18.86 5.88
N ALA A 297 9.35 -18.13 4.89
CA ALA A 297 9.85 -16.79 4.57
C ALA A 297 8.77 -15.94 3.90
N PHE A 298 9.01 -14.64 3.84
CA PHE A 298 8.15 -13.74 3.10
C PHE A 298 8.96 -12.64 2.42
N THR A 299 8.49 -12.24 1.25
CA THR A 299 8.91 -10.99 0.62
C THR A 299 8.14 -9.84 1.26
N TYR A 300 8.78 -8.70 1.42
CA TYR A 300 8.14 -7.55 2.03
C TYR A 300 8.29 -6.27 1.20
N ASN A 301 7.37 -5.36 1.39
CA ASN A 301 7.36 -4.01 0.85
C ASN A 301 7.02 -3.03 1.97
N ILE A 302 7.68 -1.88 1.97
CA ILE A 302 7.45 -0.82 2.96
C ILE A 302 6.97 0.42 2.20
N ASP A 303 5.72 0.80 2.41
CA ASP A 303 5.25 2.10 1.98
C ASP A 303 5.74 3.16 2.94
N SER A 304 6.25 4.23 2.39
CA SER A 304 6.78 5.35 3.17
C SER A 304 6.27 6.68 2.62
N LEU A 305 6.15 7.66 3.48
CA LEU A 305 5.83 9.03 3.13
C LEU A 305 7.11 9.87 3.18
N ALA A 306 7.67 10.16 2.01
CA ALA A 306 8.87 10.97 1.85
C ALA A 306 8.52 12.46 1.92
N VAL A 307 9.35 13.24 2.59
CA VAL A 307 9.18 14.67 2.80
C VAL A 307 10.05 15.47 1.84
N PHE A 308 9.43 16.36 1.09
CA PHE A 308 10.13 17.22 0.13
C PHE A 308 10.47 18.59 0.74
N LYS A 309 11.60 19.16 0.34
CA LYS A 309 11.98 20.51 0.76
C LYS A 309 10.90 21.52 0.43
N GLN A 310 10.46 22.27 1.43
CA GLN A 310 9.42 23.29 1.32
C GLN A 310 9.94 24.62 1.87
N LYS A 311 9.47 25.73 1.29
CA LYS A 311 9.81 27.07 1.75
C LYS A 311 8.85 27.57 2.84
N ASP A 312 7.65 27.01 2.88
CA ASP A 312 6.58 27.41 3.79
C ASP A 312 6.68 26.64 5.11
N ALA A 313 6.80 27.39 6.21
CA ALA A 313 6.93 26.81 7.55
C ALA A 313 5.67 26.03 7.99
N GLY A 314 4.48 26.43 7.53
CA GLY A 314 3.25 25.71 7.80
C GLY A 314 3.22 24.33 7.13
N THR A 315 3.74 24.22 5.91
CA THR A 315 3.91 22.92 5.23
C THR A 315 4.94 22.05 5.97
N ALA A 316 6.06 22.60 6.40
CA ALA A 316 7.07 21.87 7.18
C ALA A 316 6.49 21.35 8.50
N ALA A 317 5.70 22.15 9.22
CA ALA A 317 4.99 21.71 10.42
C ALA A 317 3.98 20.58 10.13
N GLY A 318 3.26 20.65 9.00
CA GLY A 318 2.36 19.58 8.55
C GLY A 318 3.09 18.28 8.20
N GLN A 319 4.28 18.34 7.62
CA GLN A 319 5.13 17.17 7.39
C GLN A 319 5.53 16.48 8.70
N GLN A 320 5.92 17.26 9.71
CA GLN A 320 6.23 16.72 11.05
C GLN A 320 5.01 16.10 11.72
N ASP A 321 3.84 16.73 11.58
CA ASP A 321 2.60 16.21 12.13
C ASP A 321 2.20 14.86 11.49
N ILE A 322 2.23 14.77 10.16
CA ILE A 322 2.02 13.51 9.44
C ILE A 322 2.95 12.42 9.97
N ALA A 323 4.22 12.72 10.13
CA ALA A 323 5.22 11.76 10.59
C ALA A 323 4.92 11.25 12.02
N LYS A 324 4.50 12.14 12.93
CA LYS A 324 4.06 11.76 14.29
C LYS A 324 2.80 10.90 14.26
N VAL A 325 1.81 11.28 13.47
CA VAL A 325 0.56 10.53 13.34
C VAL A 325 0.83 9.13 12.80
N VAL A 326 1.63 9.01 11.74
CA VAL A 326 1.93 7.73 11.08
C VAL A 326 2.58 6.74 12.05
N LEU A 327 3.55 7.15 12.85
CA LEU A 327 4.21 6.27 13.84
C LEU A 327 3.46 6.20 15.18
N GLY A 328 2.37 6.94 15.31
CA GLY A 328 1.55 6.92 16.51
C GLY A 328 0.74 5.62 16.64
N GLU A 329 0.65 5.10 17.88
CA GLU A 329 -0.04 3.84 18.18
C GLU A 329 -1.50 3.82 17.70
N ASN A 330 -2.20 4.95 17.81
CA ASN A 330 -3.60 5.04 17.39
C ASN A 330 -3.79 4.82 15.89
N PHE A 331 -2.92 5.41 15.07
CA PHE A 331 -2.96 5.22 13.63
C PHE A 331 -2.60 3.78 13.26
N GLN A 332 -1.52 3.25 13.81
CA GLN A 332 -1.05 1.89 13.54
C GLN A 332 -2.05 0.78 13.93
N LYS A 333 -2.96 1.05 14.85
CA LYS A 333 -4.03 0.10 15.23
C LYS A 333 -5.20 0.09 14.26
N VAL A 334 -5.41 1.18 13.53
CA VAL A 334 -6.59 1.37 12.67
C VAL A 334 -6.23 1.17 11.20
N PHE A 335 -5.01 1.56 10.80
CA PHE A 335 -4.46 1.36 9.45
C PHE A 335 -4.18 -0.13 9.21
#